data_e1616b733daf0ba3a4a5ab0fcc835e1d
#
_entry.id   e1616b733daf0ba3a4a5ab0fcc835e1d
#
_cell.length_a   1.000
_cell.length_b   1.000
_cell.length_c   1.000
_cell.angle_alpha   90.00
_cell.angle_beta   90.00
_cell.angle_gamma   90.00
#
_symmetry.space_group_name_H-M   'P 1'
#
loop_
_entity.id
_entity.type
_entity.pdbx_description
1 polymer ?
#
loop_
_entity_poly.entity_id
_entity_poly.type
_entity_poly.pdbx_seq_one_letter_code
_entity_poly.pdbx_strand_id
1 'polypeptide(L)'
;MRHQGKSLLQEPLIENALKEYFKDGYEVLEAEMALYEPVEGYEDYKFKGYIDGIVATPDGKVHIFDWKTCSWGWDARRKNDAMTTYQLTLYKHFFAQKLEIDPKFVETHFALIKRTAKKNRVEFFRVTSGQKKTKNALKLLNKALYNINNKRYIKNRLSCRNCKFRHTVHCP
;
A
#
# COMPACT_ATOMS: atom_id res chain seq x y z
N MET A 1 -21.77 -2.01 -14.10
CA MET A 1 -20.55 -2.48 -13.45
C MET A 1 -19.88 -3.69 -14.13
N ARG A 2 -20.58 -4.74 -14.57
CA ARG A 2 -19.97 -5.92 -15.23
C ARG A 2 -19.24 -5.64 -16.55
N HIS A 3 -19.69 -4.68 -17.36
CA HIS A 3 -19.05 -4.32 -18.65
C HIS A 3 -17.70 -3.61 -18.48
N GLN A 4 -17.55 -2.77 -17.46
CA GLN A 4 -16.29 -2.04 -17.20
C GLN A 4 -15.17 -2.95 -16.70
N GLY A 5 -15.51 -3.99 -15.92
CA GLY A 5 -14.53 -4.98 -15.47
C GLY A 5 -14.00 -5.84 -16.61
N LYS A 6 -14.86 -6.25 -17.55
CA LYS A 6 -14.47 -7.06 -18.72
C LYS A 6 -13.48 -6.31 -19.63
N SER A 7 -13.70 -5.02 -19.87
CA SER A 7 -12.79 -4.20 -20.71
C SER A 7 -11.41 -3.97 -20.07
N LEU A 8 -11.31 -4.01 -18.75
CA LEU A 8 -10.04 -3.93 -18.04
C LEU A 8 -9.18 -5.20 -18.15
N LEU A 9 -9.84 -6.35 -18.35
CA LEU A 9 -9.18 -7.65 -18.45
C LEU A 9 -8.85 -8.07 -19.90
N GLN A 10 -9.42 -7.41 -20.90
CA GLN A 10 -9.25 -7.77 -22.31
C GLN A 10 -8.04 -7.14 -23.00
N GLU A 11 -7.46 -6.07 -22.43
CA GLU A 11 -6.27 -5.41 -22.94
C GLU A 11 -5.08 -5.71 -22.05
N PRO A 12 -3.84 -5.82 -22.55
CA PRO A 12 -2.62 -5.91 -21.74
C PRO A 12 -2.34 -4.55 -21.07
N LEU A 13 -3.36 -4.00 -20.41
CA LEU A 13 -3.39 -2.64 -19.89
C LEU A 13 -2.27 -2.40 -18.88
N ILE A 14 -2.07 -3.37 -17.98
CA ILE A 14 -1.05 -3.29 -16.92
C ILE A 14 0.33 -3.42 -17.52
N GLU A 15 0.53 -4.39 -18.41
CA GLU A 15 1.81 -4.62 -19.08
C GLU A 15 2.24 -3.40 -19.91
N ASN A 16 1.33 -2.83 -20.71
CA ASN A 16 1.59 -1.63 -21.47
C ASN A 16 1.93 -0.44 -20.58
N ALA A 17 1.21 -0.27 -19.49
CA ALA A 17 1.49 0.79 -18.53
C ALA A 17 2.84 0.61 -17.80
N LEU A 18 3.24 -0.61 -17.47
CA LEU A 18 4.55 -0.89 -16.90
C LEU A 18 5.68 -0.62 -17.93
N LYS A 19 5.51 -1.02 -19.18
CA LYS A 19 6.47 -0.71 -20.28
C LYS A 19 6.64 0.78 -20.48
N GLU A 20 5.55 1.54 -20.42
CA GLU A 20 5.59 3.00 -20.52
C GLU A 20 6.26 3.64 -19.30
N TYR A 21 6.02 3.10 -18.10
CA TYR A 21 6.57 3.63 -16.85
C TYR A 21 8.06 3.32 -16.69
N PHE A 22 8.48 2.08 -17.03
CA PHE A 22 9.86 1.60 -16.97
C PHE A 22 10.46 1.50 -18.38
N LYS A 23 10.76 2.64 -18.96
CA LYS A 23 11.28 2.74 -20.36
C LYS A 23 12.61 1.99 -20.56
N ASP A 24 13.43 1.93 -19.53
CA ASP A 24 14.74 1.27 -19.55
C ASP A 24 14.65 -0.25 -19.32
N GLY A 25 13.44 -0.78 -19.21
CA GLY A 25 13.14 -2.19 -18.99
C GLY A 25 12.86 -2.53 -17.54
N TYR A 26 12.23 -3.68 -17.36
CA TYR A 26 11.93 -4.24 -16.05
C TYR A 26 11.78 -5.76 -16.16
N GLU A 27 11.98 -6.42 -15.03
CA GLU A 27 11.71 -7.85 -14.83
C GLU A 27 10.66 -8.01 -13.73
N VAL A 28 9.62 -8.80 -14.00
CA VAL A 28 8.63 -9.15 -12.97
C VAL A 28 9.22 -10.26 -12.11
N LEU A 29 9.45 -9.96 -10.83
CA LEU A 29 10.01 -10.92 -9.89
C LEU A 29 8.91 -11.79 -9.26
N GLU A 30 7.81 -11.16 -8.82
CA GLU A 30 6.73 -11.86 -8.12
C GLU A 30 5.40 -11.08 -8.19
N ALA A 31 4.30 -11.83 -8.16
CA ALA A 31 2.94 -11.33 -7.97
C ALA A 31 2.36 -11.92 -6.69
N GLU A 32 1.67 -11.10 -5.89
CA GLU A 32 1.03 -11.48 -4.62
C GLU A 32 1.98 -12.04 -3.55
N MET A 33 3.15 -11.43 -3.37
CA MET A 33 4.07 -11.83 -2.30
C MET A 33 3.45 -11.62 -0.91
N ALA A 34 3.39 -12.69 -0.13
CA ALA A 34 2.96 -12.61 1.26
C ALA A 34 4.09 -12.11 2.17
N LEU A 35 3.80 -11.08 2.96
CA LEU A 35 4.59 -10.65 4.11
C LEU A 35 3.95 -11.22 5.38
N TYR A 36 4.76 -11.88 6.20
CA TYR A 36 4.36 -12.39 7.51
C TYR A 36 5.55 -12.32 8.46
N GLU A 37 5.90 -11.10 8.84
CA GLU A 37 7.18 -10.77 9.46
C GLU A 37 7.02 -10.40 10.94
N PRO A 38 7.97 -10.76 11.81
CA PRO A 38 7.92 -10.40 13.21
C PRO A 38 7.95 -8.88 13.39
N VAL A 39 7.23 -8.40 14.41
CA VAL A 39 7.28 -6.99 14.81
C VAL A 39 8.21 -6.85 16.01
N GLU A 40 9.29 -6.11 15.86
CA GLU A 40 10.28 -5.90 16.92
C GLU A 40 9.63 -5.38 18.21
N GLY A 41 9.92 -6.02 19.33
CA GLY A 41 9.36 -5.71 20.65
C GLY A 41 7.91 -6.18 20.86
N TYR A 42 7.38 -6.99 19.94
CA TYR A 42 6.04 -7.57 20.01
C TYR A 42 6.03 -8.98 19.42
N GLU A 43 6.70 -9.91 20.06
CA GLU A 43 7.02 -11.26 19.55
C GLU A 43 5.77 -12.11 19.26
N ASP A 44 4.67 -11.86 19.98
CA ASP A 44 3.37 -12.52 19.75
C ASP A 44 2.62 -12.02 18.51
N TYR A 45 3.12 -10.94 17.88
CA TYR A 45 2.47 -10.30 16.74
C TYR A 45 3.34 -10.35 15.50
N LYS A 46 2.69 -10.54 14.37
CA LYS A 46 3.35 -10.47 13.06
C LYS A 46 2.66 -9.45 12.16
N PHE A 47 3.46 -8.71 11.42
CA PHE A 47 2.97 -7.88 10.35
C PHE A 47 2.55 -8.78 9.19
N LYS A 48 1.27 -8.75 8.85
CA LYS A 48 0.73 -9.49 7.71
C LYS A 48 0.34 -8.52 6.61
N GLY A 49 0.79 -8.77 5.40
CA GLY A 49 0.44 -8.03 4.21
C GLY A 49 0.61 -8.86 2.95
N TYR A 50 0.09 -8.35 1.85
CA TYR A 50 0.27 -8.93 0.52
C TYR A 50 0.72 -7.81 -0.41
N ILE A 51 1.87 -8.01 -1.06
CA ILE A 51 2.39 -7.11 -2.08
C ILE A 51 1.84 -7.58 -3.41
N ASP A 52 1.09 -6.73 -4.10
CA ASP A 52 0.39 -7.11 -5.32
C ASP A 52 1.33 -7.34 -6.52
N GLY A 53 2.52 -6.72 -6.53
CA GLY A 53 3.49 -6.93 -7.58
C GLY A 53 4.87 -6.39 -7.22
N ILE A 54 5.89 -7.08 -7.68
CA ILE A 54 7.29 -6.73 -7.47
C ILE A 54 8.03 -6.81 -8.81
N VAL A 55 8.73 -5.74 -9.16
CA VAL A 55 9.58 -5.72 -10.35
C VAL A 55 10.99 -5.24 -10.01
N ALA A 56 11.98 -5.72 -10.74
CA ALA A 56 13.33 -5.21 -10.72
C ALA A 56 13.60 -4.35 -11.95
N THR A 57 14.47 -3.35 -11.80
CA THR A 57 14.93 -2.51 -12.90
C THR A 57 16.44 -2.60 -13.07
N PRO A 58 16.99 -2.31 -14.29
CA PRO A 58 18.42 -2.45 -14.59
C PRO A 58 19.33 -1.59 -13.69
N ASP A 59 18.81 -0.55 -13.07
CA ASP A 59 19.54 0.30 -12.10
C ASP A 59 19.70 -0.35 -10.69
N GLY A 60 19.33 -1.61 -10.56
CA GLY A 60 19.46 -2.40 -9.33
C GLY A 60 18.40 -2.10 -8.28
N LYS A 61 17.32 -1.45 -8.65
CA LYS A 61 16.20 -1.19 -7.73
C LYS A 61 15.12 -2.24 -7.83
N VAL A 62 14.42 -2.42 -6.71
CA VAL A 62 13.22 -3.24 -6.62
C VAL A 62 12.03 -2.32 -6.37
N HIS A 63 10.99 -2.48 -7.16
CA HIS A 63 9.77 -1.68 -7.11
C HIS A 63 8.61 -2.53 -6.62
N ILE A 64 7.99 -2.09 -5.52
CA ILE A 64 6.80 -2.71 -4.92
C ILE A 64 5.57 -1.94 -5.39
N PHE A 65 4.58 -2.66 -5.87
CA PHE A 65 3.29 -2.11 -6.30
C PHE A 65 2.16 -2.57 -5.41
N ASP A 66 1.21 -1.64 -5.18
CA ASP A 66 -0.10 -1.92 -4.63
C ASP A 66 -1.17 -1.36 -5.59
N TRP A 67 -2.00 -2.26 -6.13
CA TRP A 67 -3.02 -1.92 -7.10
C TRP A 67 -4.27 -1.39 -6.42
N LYS A 68 -4.74 -0.23 -6.86
CA LYS A 68 -5.97 0.36 -6.33
C LYS A 68 -6.91 0.72 -7.46
N THR A 69 -8.14 0.22 -7.40
CA THR A 69 -9.19 0.64 -8.33
C THR A 69 -9.82 1.94 -7.86
N CYS A 70 -10.06 2.85 -8.78
CA CYS A 70 -10.75 4.12 -8.53
C CYS A 70 -11.58 4.54 -9.76
N SER A 71 -12.44 5.54 -9.62
CA SER A 71 -13.20 6.05 -10.75
C SER A 71 -12.31 6.92 -11.66
N TRP A 72 -11.65 7.95 -11.12
CA TRP A 72 -10.96 8.99 -11.89
C TRP A 72 -9.47 9.16 -11.57
N GLY A 73 -8.98 8.55 -10.51
CA GLY A 73 -7.67 8.77 -9.90
C GLY A 73 -7.80 9.26 -8.47
N TRP A 74 -6.68 9.64 -7.87
CA TRP A 74 -6.64 10.21 -6.53
C TRP A 74 -6.20 11.66 -6.59
N ASP A 75 -6.84 12.51 -5.80
CA ASP A 75 -6.44 13.89 -5.59
C ASP A 75 -5.14 14.00 -4.76
N ALA A 76 -4.56 15.18 -4.72
CA ALA A 76 -3.34 15.44 -3.97
C ALA A 76 -3.48 15.17 -2.47
N ARG A 77 -4.66 15.42 -1.89
CA ARG A 77 -4.93 15.17 -0.47
C ARG A 77 -4.83 13.68 -0.16
N ARG A 78 -5.46 12.83 -0.95
CA ARG A 78 -5.41 11.38 -0.77
C ARG A 78 -4.03 10.80 -1.04
N LYS A 79 -3.32 11.30 -2.06
CA LYS A 79 -1.94 10.88 -2.37
C LYS A 79 -0.96 11.21 -1.24
N ASN A 80 -1.20 12.30 -0.50
CA ASN A 80 -0.37 12.75 0.62
C ASN A 80 -0.88 12.27 1.98
N ASP A 81 -2.02 11.58 2.04
CA ASP A 81 -2.57 11.09 3.31
C ASP A 81 -1.62 10.07 3.95
N ALA A 82 -1.26 10.33 5.21
CA ALA A 82 -0.31 9.50 5.93
C ALA A 82 -0.82 8.06 6.11
N MET A 83 -2.10 7.88 6.44
CA MET A 83 -2.68 6.55 6.67
C MET A 83 -2.68 5.72 5.39
N THR A 84 -3.00 6.34 4.25
CA THR A 84 -2.94 5.71 2.93
C THR A 84 -1.50 5.31 2.58
N THR A 85 -0.55 6.22 2.75
CA THR A 85 0.84 5.98 2.32
C THR A 85 1.66 5.13 3.29
N TYR A 86 1.24 4.99 4.55
CA TYR A 86 1.90 4.11 5.54
C TYR A 86 1.79 2.63 5.17
N GLN A 87 0.76 2.22 4.44
CA GLN A 87 0.70 0.85 3.91
C GLN A 87 1.98 0.51 3.15
N LEU A 88 2.32 1.30 2.14
CA LEU A 88 3.53 1.09 1.33
C LEU A 88 4.82 1.34 2.12
N THR A 89 4.80 2.25 3.09
CA THR A 89 5.96 2.48 3.96
C THR A 89 6.27 1.24 4.81
N LEU A 90 5.25 0.59 5.36
CA LEU A 90 5.40 -0.65 6.12
C LEU A 90 5.76 -1.82 5.20
N TYR A 91 5.16 -1.93 4.02
CA TYR A 91 5.56 -2.94 3.03
C TYR A 91 7.04 -2.84 2.70
N LYS A 92 7.54 -1.64 2.39
CA LYS A 92 8.96 -1.41 2.15
C LYS A 92 9.84 -1.87 3.31
N HIS A 93 9.47 -1.52 4.54
CA HIS A 93 10.24 -1.86 5.74
C HIS A 93 10.31 -3.38 5.94
N PHE A 94 9.16 -4.06 5.98
CA PHE A 94 9.11 -5.49 6.22
C PHE A 94 9.61 -6.33 5.04
N PHE A 95 9.45 -5.86 3.81
CA PHE A 95 10.04 -6.47 2.63
C PHE A 95 11.58 -6.41 2.68
N ALA A 96 12.14 -5.25 2.99
CA ALA A 96 13.58 -5.08 3.11
C ALA A 96 14.16 -5.93 4.25
N GLN A 97 13.44 -6.03 5.39
CA GLN A 97 13.79 -6.91 6.50
C GLN A 97 13.77 -8.38 6.08
N LYS A 98 12.70 -8.83 5.41
CA LYS A 98 12.54 -10.23 4.96
C LYS A 98 13.65 -10.70 4.02
N LEU A 99 14.08 -9.83 3.11
CA LEU A 99 15.09 -10.16 2.10
C LEU A 99 16.50 -9.69 2.46
N GLU A 100 16.67 -9.10 3.65
CA GLU A 100 17.96 -8.58 4.14
C GLU A 100 18.63 -7.58 3.18
N ILE A 101 17.81 -6.76 2.49
CA ILE A 101 18.28 -5.76 1.55
C ILE A 101 18.20 -4.34 2.14
N ASP A 102 19.11 -3.46 1.69
CA ASP A 102 19.05 -2.05 2.11
C ASP A 102 17.78 -1.39 1.55
N PRO A 103 16.93 -0.79 2.43
CA PRO A 103 15.71 -0.11 2.00
C PRO A 103 15.90 0.97 0.94
N LYS A 104 17.12 1.51 0.76
CA LYS A 104 17.38 2.51 -0.30
C LYS A 104 17.17 1.96 -1.71
N PHE A 105 17.34 0.64 -1.91
CA PHE A 105 17.10 -0.02 -3.19
C PHE A 105 15.64 -0.39 -3.43
N VAL A 106 14.76 -0.19 -2.44
CA VAL A 106 13.33 -0.49 -2.57
C VAL A 106 12.55 0.79 -2.82
N GLU A 107 11.81 0.84 -3.91
CA GLU A 107 10.84 1.90 -4.22
C GLU A 107 9.42 1.37 -4.13
N THR A 108 8.47 2.22 -3.77
CA THR A 108 7.08 1.81 -3.60
C THR A 108 6.13 2.70 -4.37
N HIS A 109 5.12 2.08 -4.99
CA HIS A 109 4.20 2.75 -5.91
C HIS A 109 2.77 2.30 -5.65
N PHE A 110 1.85 3.23 -5.66
CA PHE A 110 0.46 2.90 -5.94
C PHE A 110 0.24 2.91 -7.45
N ALA A 111 -0.43 1.89 -7.94
CA ALA A 111 -0.88 1.79 -9.31
C ALA A 111 -2.42 1.91 -9.33
N LEU A 112 -2.91 3.04 -9.80
CA LEU A 112 -4.33 3.37 -9.84
C LEU A 112 -4.95 2.90 -11.15
N ILE A 113 -5.87 1.95 -11.08
CA ILE A 113 -6.67 1.51 -12.21
C ILE A 113 -7.96 2.33 -12.26
N LYS A 114 -8.04 3.26 -13.21
CA LYS A 114 -9.15 4.19 -13.37
C LYS A 114 -10.27 3.57 -14.20
N ARG A 115 -11.36 3.18 -13.56
CA ARG A 115 -12.45 2.42 -14.18
C ARG A 115 -13.23 3.21 -15.23
N THR A 116 -13.38 4.51 -15.04
CA THR A 116 -14.21 5.38 -15.90
C THR A 116 -13.40 6.21 -16.90
N ALA A 117 -12.08 6.23 -16.79
CA ALA A 117 -11.22 6.94 -17.72
C ALA A 117 -11.20 6.25 -19.09
N LYS A 118 -11.30 7.05 -20.16
CA LYS A 118 -11.19 6.56 -21.55
C LYS A 118 -9.74 6.44 -22.00
N LYS A 119 -8.85 7.28 -21.46
CA LYS A 119 -7.39 7.28 -21.74
C LYS A 119 -6.63 7.29 -20.42
N ASN A 120 -5.36 6.92 -20.45
CA ASN A 120 -4.49 6.89 -19.27
C ASN A 120 -5.14 6.14 -18.10
N ARG A 121 -5.61 4.93 -18.37
CA ARG A 121 -6.41 4.12 -17.43
C ARG A 121 -5.60 3.61 -16.24
N VAL A 122 -4.28 3.54 -16.37
CA VAL A 122 -3.36 3.23 -15.26
C VAL A 122 -2.54 4.47 -14.93
N GLU A 123 -2.40 4.77 -13.67
CA GLU A 123 -1.58 5.88 -13.18
C GLU A 123 -0.69 5.36 -12.05
N PHE A 124 0.61 5.44 -12.24
CA PHE A 124 1.57 5.15 -11.19
C PHE A 124 1.93 6.42 -10.44
N PHE A 125 2.01 6.33 -9.12
CA PHE A 125 2.68 7.36 -8.37
C PHE A 125 3.53 6.76 -7.24
N ARG A 126 4.73 7.30 -7.12
CA ARG A 126 5.72 6.86 -6.16
C ARG A 126 5.40 7.40 -4.78
N VAL A 127 5.46 6.53 -3.78
CA VAL A 127 5.39 6.91 -2.36
C VAL A 127 6.79 6.92 -1.79
N THR A 128 7.31 8.10 -1.49
CA THR A 128 8.61 8.23 -0.83
C THR A 128 8.51 7.86 0.65
N SER A 129 9.39 6.96 1.10
CA SER A 129 9.43 6.47 2.47
C SER A 129 10.86 6.51 2.99
N GLY A 130 11.29 7.71 3.41
CA GLY A 130 12.57 7.91 4.09
C GLY A 130 12.49 7.52 5.57
N GLN A 131 13.63 7.53 6.26
CA GLN A 131 13.77 7.10 7.66
C GLN A 131 12.74 7.74 8.62
N LYS A 132 12.49 9.03 8.51
CA LYS A 132 11.51 9.74 9.36
C LYS A 132 10.09 9.20 9.17
N LYS A 133 9.68 8.98 7.93
CA LYS A 133 8.34 8.44 7.62
C LYS A 133 8.20 7.00 8.09
N THR A 134 9.21 6.17 7.86
CA THR A 134 9.25 4.78 8.35
C THR A 134 9.15 4.74 9.87
N LYS A 135 9.95 5.55 10.58
CA LYS A 135 9.88 5.67 12.04
C LYS A 135 8.49 6.08 12.53
N ASN A 136 7.83 7.00 11.85
CA ASN A 136 6.48 7.44 12.21
C ASN A 136 5.44 6.31 11.98
N ALA A 137 5.55 5.56 10.88
CA ALA A 137 4.67 4.44 10.60
C ALA A 137 4.84 3.31 11.63
N LEU A 138 6.07 2.94 11.95
CA LEU A 138 6.37 1.95 13.00
C LEU A 138 5.90 2.42 14.39
N LYS A 139 6.10 3.69 14.73
CA LYS A 139 5.58 4.25 15.99
C LYS A 139 4.06 4.14 16.07
N LEU A 140 3.34 4.33 14.96
CA LEU A 140 1.89 4.17 14.93
C LEU A 140 1.50 2.69 15.12
N LEU A 141 2.18 1.77 14.43
CA LEU A 141 2.00 0.33 14.60
C LEU A 141 2.22 -0.09 16.05
N ASN A 142 3.34 0.29 16.64
CA ASN A 142 3.69 -0.05 18.04
C ASN A 142 2.67 0.52 19.04
N LYS A 143 2.16 1.74 18.81
CA LYS A 143 1.07 2.30 19.63
C LYS A 143 -0.21 1.48 19.54
N ALA A 144 -0.55 0.99 18.34
CA ALA A 144 -1.73 0.13 18.17
C ALA A 144 -1.55 -1.19 18.94
N LEU A 145 -0.40 -1.85 18.81
CA LEU A 145 -0.11 -3.09 19.52
C LEU A 145 -0.07 -2.89 21.05
N TYR A 146 0.54 -1.79 21.52
CA TYR A 146 0.52 -1.43 22.95
C TYR A 146 -0.90 -1.29 23.48
N ASN A 147 -1.80 -0.64 22.73
CA ASN A 147 -3.19 -0.49 23.14
C ASN A 147 -3.93 -1.83 23.14
N ILE A 148 -3.67 -2.70 22.17
CA ILE A 148 -4.25 -4.05 22.11
C ILE A 148 -3.81 -4.87 23.34
N ASN A 149 -2.51 -4.93 23.62
CA ASN A 149 -1.97 -5.68 24.76
C ASN A 149 -2.50 -5.19 26.11
N ASN A 150 -2.72 -3.88 26.23
CA ASN A 150 -3.25 -3.30 27.46
C ASN A 150 -4.78 -3.19 27.46
N LYS A 151 -5.48 -3.84 26.50
CA LYS A 151 -6.95 -3.82 26.36
C LYS A 151 -7.53 -2.39 26.34
N ARG A 152 -6.78 -1.44 25.76
CA ARG A 152 -7.18 -0.03 25.64
C ARG A 152 -7.95 0.19 24.34
N TYR A 153 -9.25 0.30 24.43
CA TYR A 153 -10.12 0.52 23.26
C TYR A 153 -10.29 2.01 22.99
N ILE A 154 -9.60 2.51 21.96
CA ILE A 154 -9.65 3.92 21.58
C ILE A 154 -10.75 4.13 20.54
N LYS A 155 -11.71 5.01 20.84
CA LYS A 155 -12.77 5.38 19.90
C LYS A 155 -12.20 6.21 18.74
N ASN A 156 -12.37 5.76 17.50
CA ASN A 156 -12.06 6.58 16.32
C ASN A 156 -13.21 7.55 16.01
N ARG A 157 -13.18 8.71 16.63
CA ARG A 157 -14.23 9.74 16.46
C ARG A 157 -14.30 10.33 15.05
N LEU A 158 -13.24 10.24 14.24
CA LEU A 158 -13.25 10.70 12.86
C LEU A 158 -14.14 9.82 11.95
N SER A 159 -14.40 8.59 12.34
CA SER A 159 -15.26 7.65 11.62
C SER A 159 -16.73 7.65 12.08
N CYS A 160 -17.09 8.49 13.04
CA CYS A 160 -18.44 8.49 13.62
C CYS A 160 -19.55 8.80 12.61
N ARG A 161 -19.26 9.58 11.55
CA ARG A 161 -20.27 9.96 10.54
C ARG A 161 -20.98 8.77 9.91
N ASN A 162 -20.23 7.68 9.66
CA ASN A 162 -20.71 6.47 8.98
C ASN A 162 -20.73 5.24 9.91
N CYS A 163 -20.60 5.43 11.21
CA CYS A 163 -20.53 4.35 12.18
C CYS A 163 -21.94 3.89 12.57
N LYS A 164 -22.25 2.63 12.36
CA LYS A 164 -23.54 2.02 12.74
C LYS A 164 -23.81 1.99 14.25
N PHE A 165 -22.77 2.14 15.07
CA PHE A 165 -22.89 2.15 16.54
C PHE A 165 -23.03 3.56 17.13
N ARG A 166 -22.95 4.61 16.29
CA ARG A 166 -23.13 6.00 16.73
C ARG A 166 -24.52 6.20 17.34
N HIS A 167 -24.56 6.88 18.51
CA HIS A 167 -25.80 7.14 19.25
C HIS A 167 -26.58 5.86 19.64
N THR A 168 -25.89 4.74 19.84
CA THR A 168 -26.45 3.53 20.42
C THR A 168 -25.93 3.32 21.84
N VAL A 169 -26.46 2.32 22.54
CA VAL A 169 -25.96 1.90 23.88
C VAL A 169 -24.48 1.53 23.89
N HIS A 170 -23.92 1.17 22.73
CA HIS A 170 -22.49 0.84 22.59
C HIS A 170 -21.61 2.07 22.35
N CYS A 171 -22.17 3.17 21.90
CA CYS A 171 -21.45 4.41 21.62
C CYS A 171 -22.40 5.63 21.76
N PRO A 172 -22.74 5.99 23.00
CA PRO A 172 -23.62 7.14 23.31
C PRO A 172 -22.99 8.48 22.90
#